data_526aac3b59aadb04f150c6292ac2a959
#
_entry.id   526aac3b59aadb04f150c6292ac2a959
#
_cell.length_a   1.000
_cell.length_b   1.000
_cell.length_c   1.000
_cell.angle_alpha   90.00
_cell.angle_beta   90.00
_cell.angle_gamma   90.00
#
_symmetry.space_group_name_H-M   'P 1'
#
loop_
_entity.id
_entity.type
_entity.pdbx_description
1 polymer ?
#
loop_
_entity_poly.entity_id
_entity_poly.type
_entity_poly.pdbx_seq_one_letter_code
_entity_poly.pdbx_strand_id
1 'polypeptide(L)'
;IDDFGRQQVRPRDLLNRWIVPLENRVDYLTLHTGRKVDIPFDVLVVFSTNLPPRDLVDEAFLRRLRHKIEIGDPSYEDYREIFKRVSQQKGIQYSDQGLAYLLQEWYIKRNRKLRASHPRDLCDQILDIARYLSTEPLMSKEMLDRASQAYFVEI
;
A
#
# COMPACT_ATOMS: atom_id res chain seq x y z
N ILE A 1 6.67 -7.53 -6.74
CA ILE A 1 6.32 -8.59 -5.78
C ILE A 1 5.77 -7.92 -4.56
N ASP A 2 4.47 -8.07 -4.35
CA ASP A 2 3.74 -7.48 -3.24
C ASP A 2 3.71 -8.42 -2.02
N ASP A 3 3.54 -7.84 -0.83
CA ASP A 3 3.55 -8.55 0.46
C ASP A 3 4.76 -9.48 0.63
N PHE A 4 5.93 -9.03 0.17
CA PHE A 4 7.14 -9.83 0.22
C PHE A 4 7.49 -10.24 1.67
N GLY A 5 7.70 -11.53 1.87
CA GLY A 5 7.92 -12.12 3.20
C GLY A 5 6.70 -12.83 3.79
N ARG A 6 5.52 -12.71 3.16
CA ARG A 6 4.28 -13.40 3.56
C ARG A 6 3.89 -14.56 2.65
N GLN A 7 4.70 -14.85 1.62
CA GLN A 7 4.49 -15.97 0.71
C GLN A 7 4.74 -17.29 1.44
N GLN A 8 4.22 -18.41 0.87
CA GLN A 8 4.47 -19.75 1.38
C GLN A 8 5.95 -20.16 1.26
N VAL A 9 6.66 -19.64 0.25
CA VAL A 9 8.10 -19.84 0.07
C VAL A 9 8.85 -18.89 1.00
N ARG A 10 9.84 -19.39 1.70
CA ARG A 10 10.67 -18.54 2.57
C ARG A 10 11.35 -17.44 1.74
N PRO A 11 11.36 -16.19 2.21
CA PRO A 11 11.99 -15.08 1.50
C PRO A 11 13.41 -15.39 1.05
N ARG A 12 14.19 -16.02 1.91
CA ARG A 12 15.58 -16.43 1.63
C ARG A 12 15.69 -17.37 0.44
N ASP A 13 14.80 -18.35 0.33
CA ASP A 13 14.85 -19.34 -0.75
C ASP A 13 14.48 -18.70 -2.09
N LEU A 14 13.45 -17.84 -2.09
CA LEU A 14 13.09 -17.07 -3.25
C LEU A 14 14.22 -16.15 -3.72
N LEU A 15 14.85 -15.46 -2.79
CA LEU A 15 15.90 -14.51 -3.09
C LEU A 15 17.20 -15.18 -3.54
N ASN A 16 17.56 -16.34 -2.98
CA ASN A 16 18.70 -17.12 -3.44
C ASN A 16 18.58 -17.48 -4.92
N ARG A 17 17.37 -17.78 -5.39
CA ARG A 17 17.09 -18.03 -6.82
C ARG A 17 17.30 -16.78 -7.68
N TRP A 18 17.15 -15.59 -7.11
CA TRP A 18 17.22 -14.31 -7.82
C TRP A 18 18.57 -13.60 -7.74
N ILE A 19 19.53 -14.14 -6.97
CA ILE A 19 20.89 -13.57 -6.86
C ILE A 19 21.51 -13.42 -8.24
N VAL A 20 21.57 -14.49 -9.01
CA VAL A 20 22.23 -14.50 -10.33
C VAL A 20 21.48 -13.62 -11.33
N PRO A 21 20.16 -13.71 -11.50
CA PRO A 21 19.41 -12.81 -12.37
C PRO A 21 19.59 -11.31 -12.04
N LEU A 22 19.58 -10.95 -10.76
CA LEU A 22 19.74 -9.56 -10.35
C LEU A 22 21.15 -9.01 -10.56
N GLU A 23 22.18 -9.85 -10.42
CA GLU A 23 23.58 -9.45 -10.62
C GLU A 23 23.99 -9.47 -12.09
N ASN A 24 23.72 -10.57 -12.79
CA ASN A 24 24.24 -10.85 -14.12
C ASN A 24 23.27 -10.50 -15.23
N ARG A 25 22.03 -10.10 -14.89
CA ARG A 25 20.97 -9.82 -15.88
C ARG A 25 20.64 -11.01 -16.79
N VAL A 26 20.92 -12.24 -16.32
CA VAL A 26 20.65 -13.50 -17.02
C VAL A 26 20.12 -14.51 -16.04
N ASP A 27 19.07 -15.22 -16.40
CA ASP A 27 18.56 -16.38 -15.69
C ASP A 27 18.91 -17.66 -16.45
N TYR A 28 19.35 -18.69 -15.71
CA TYR A 28 19.71 -19.99 -16.27
C TYR A 28 18.65 -21.02 -15.96
N LEU A 29 17.94 -21.50 -16.97
CA LEU A 29 16.98 -22.57 -16.84
C LEU A 29 17.54 -23.87 -17.40
N THR A 30 17.27 -24.98 -16.70
CA THR A 30 17.60 -26.32 -17.18
C THR A 30 16.32 -27.00 -17.65
N LEU A 31 16.26 -27.35 -18.91
CA LEU A 31 15.14 -28.08 -19.48
C LEU A 31 15.15 -29.55 -19.01
N HIS A 32 14.02 -30.24 -19.16
CA HIS A 32 13.92 -31.68 -18.84
C HIS A 32 14.91 -32.55 -19.62
N THR A 33 15.37 -32.09 -20.77
CA THR A 33 16.40 -32.73 -21.61
C THR A 33 17.83 -32.56 -21.09
N GLY A 34 17.99 -31.84 -19.96
CA GLY A 34 19.33 -31.48 -19.43
C GLY A 34 20.00 -30.28 -20.11
N ARG A 35 19.39 -29.73 -21.18
CA ARG A 35 19.93 -28.54 -21.87
C ARG A 35 19.71 -27.29 -21.02
N LYS A 36 20.76 -26.48 -20.86
CA LYS A 36 20.71 -25.17 -20.24
C LYS A 36 20.32 -24.11 -21.28
N VAL A 37 19.48 -23.20 -20.87
CA VAL A 37 19.02 -22.05 -21.67
C VAL A 37 19.24 -20.79 -20.87
N ASP A 38 19.88 -19.82 -21.50
CA ASP A 38 20.13 -18.48 -20.95
C ASP A 38 18.98 -17.57 -21.32
N ILE A 39 18.33 -16.98 -20.31
CA ILE A 39 17.22 -16.06 -20.51
C ILE A 39 17.65 -14.68 -20.05
N PRO A 40 17.64 -13.66 -20.93
CA PRO A 40 17.90 -12.28 -20.50
C PRO A 40 16.94 -11.84 -19.40
N PHE A 41 17.47 -11.27 -18.32
CA PHE A 41 16.72 -10.78 -17.18
C PHE A 41 16.79 -9.25 -17.11
N ASP A 42 16.17 -8.60 -18.09
CA ASP A 42 16.13 -7.14 -18.17
C ASP A 42 14.79 -6.61 -17.69
N VAL A 43 14.58 -6.73 -16.38
CA VAL A 43 13.32 -6.33 -15.70
C VAL A 43 13.60 -5.41 -14.52
N LEU A 44 12.69 -4.47 -14.28
CA LEU A 44 12.64 -3.73 -13.02
C LEU A 44 11.89 -4.56 -11.99
N VAL A 45 12.58 -4.93 -10.92
CA VAL A 45 11.98 -5.67 -9.80
C VAL A 45 11.72 -4.73 -8.64
N VAL A 46 10.48 -4.69 -8.19
CA VAL A 46 10.06 -3.93 -7.02
C VAL A 46 9.50 -4.91 -5.99
N PHE A 47 10.06 -4.87 -4.78
CA PHE A 47 9.54 -5.60 -3.63
C PHE A 47 8.79 -4.63 -2.73
N SER A 48 7.55 -4.92 -2.39
CA SER A 48 6.83 -4.20 -1.35
C SER A 48 6.60 -5.11 -0.14
N THR A 49 6.79 -4.57 1.05
CA THR A 49 6.68 -5.31 2.31
C THR A 49 6.39 -4.37 3.48
N ASN A 50 5.70 -4.87 4.48
CA ASN A 50 5.53 -4.20 5.77
C ASN A 50 6.43 -4.78 6.86
N LEU A 51 7.35 -5.70 6.51
CA LEU A 51 8.33 -6.24 7.43
C LEU A 51 9.63 -5.42 7.36
N PRO A 52 10.34 -5.24 8.49
CA PRO A 52 11.66 -4.62 8.48
C PRO A 52 12.62 -5.39 7.57
N PRO A 53 13.44 -4.71 6.75
CA PRO A 53 14.36 -5.39 5.82
C PRO A 53 15.27 -6.45 6.47
N ARG A 54 15.70 -6.21 7.73
CA ARG A 54 16.51 -7.13 8.52
C ARG A 54 15.81 -8.46 8.86
N ASP A 55 14.48 -8.45 8.90
CA ASP A 55 13.68 -9.64 9.24
C ASP A 55 13.36 -10.46 7.98
N LEU A 56 13.58 -9.89 6.81
CA LEU A 56 13.30 -10.53 5.53
C LEU A 56 14.50 -11.34 5.01
N VAL A 57 15.68 -10.75 5.08
CA VAL A 57 16.85 -11.24 4.35
C VAL A 57 18.15 -10.86 5.03
N ASP A 58 19.22 -11.58 4.65
CA ASP A 58 20.56 -11.26 5.10
C ASP A 58 21.12 -9.97 4.46
N GLU A 59 22.17 -9.46 5.06
CA GLU A 59 22.82 -8.24 4.62
C GLU A 59 23.40 -8.35 3.20
N ALA A 60 23.83 -9.55 2.81
CA ALA A 60 24.41 -9.81 1.49
C ALA A 60 23.38 -9.57 0.38
N PHE A 61 22.14 -9.98 0.60
CA PHE A 61 21.06 -9.70 -0.35
C PHE A 61 20.64 -8.21 -0.32
N LEU A 62 20.57 -7.60 0.86
CA LEU A 62 20.19 -6.18 0.97
C LEU A 62 21.14 -5.25 0.20
N ARG A 63 22.41 -5.64 0.04
CA ARG A 63 23.39 -4.88 -0.78
C ARG A 63 23.05 -4.90 -2.27
N ARG A 64 22.33 -5.91 -2.76
CA ARG A 64 21.92 -6.05 -4.17
C ARG A 64 20.69 -5.22 -4.50
N LEU A 65 19.89 -4.88 -3.51
CA LEU A 65 18.79 -3.93 -3.65
C LEU A 65 19.35 -2.50 -3.56
N ARG A 66 19.52 -1.86 -4.71
CA ARG A 66 20.14 -0.51 -4.78
C ARG A 66 19.30 0.56 -4.08
N HIS A 67 17.98 0.47 -4.20
CA HIS A 67 17.05 1.46 -3.66
C HIS A 67 16.19 0.83 -2.57
N LYS A 68 16.17 1.48 -1.41
CA LYS A 68 15.32 1.13 -0.29
C LYS A 68 14.54 2.38 0.08
N ILE A 69 13.23 2.31 -0.04
CA ILE A 69 12.35 3.44 0.19
C ILE A 69 11.45 3.07 1.37
N GLU A 70 11.55 3.82 2.44
CA GLU A 70 10.64 3.71 3.56
C GLU A 70 9.43 4.60 3.31
N ILE A 71 8.23 4.02 3.44
CA ILE A 71 6.97 4.75 3.36
C ILE A 71 6.34 4.71 4.75
N GLY A 72 6.52 5.80 5.49
CA GLY A 72 5.96 5.98 6.82
C GLY A 72 4.50 6.45 6.82
N ASP A 73 3.98 6.66 8.02
CA ASP A 73 2.66 7.29 8.19
C ASP A 73 2.74 8.75 7.69
N PRO A 74 1.70 9.25 6.99
CA PRO A 74 1.71 10.59 6.43
C PRO A 74 1.63 11.67 7.51
N SER A 75 2.22 12.84 7.25
CA SER A 75 1.94 14.06 8.00
C SER A 75 0.49 14.51 7.79
N TYR A 76 0.02 15.50 8.57
CA TYR A 76 -1.33 16.06 8.37
C TYR A 76 -1.47 16.73 6.99
N GLU A 77 -0.43 17.39 6.54
CA GLU A 77 -0.36 18.03 5.22
C GLU A 77 -0.42 17.00 4.09
N ASP A 78 0.38 15.95 4.18
CA ASP A 78 0.38 14.86 3.22
C ASP A 78 -0.99 14.15 3.19
N TYR A 79 -1.55 13.87 4.37
CA TYR A 79 -2.86 13.23 4.50
C TYR A 79 -3.97 14.06 3.84
N ARG A 80 -3.95 15.39 4.04
CA ARG A 80 -4.87 16.32 3.39
C ARG A 80 -4.74 16.27 1.88
N GLU A 81 -3.52 16.31 1.36
CA GLU A 81 -3.26 16.26 -0.08
C GLU A 81 -3.69 14.91 -0.68
N ILE A 82 -3.40 13.78 -0.01
CA ILE A 82 -3.86 12.45 -0.42
C ILE A 82 -5.39 12.42 -0.46
N PHE A 83 -6.05 12.91 0.59
CA PHE A 83 -7.51 12.90 0.67
C PHE A 83 -8.14 13.73 -0.45
N LYS A 84 -7.59 14.92 -0.72
CA LYS A 84 -8.03 15.81 -1.80
C LYS A 84 -7.90 15.13 -3.17
N ARG A 85 -6.75 14.52 -3.47
CA ARG A 85 -6.52 13.81 -4.75
C ARG A 85 -7.46 12.62 -4.92
N VAL A 86 -7.62 11.82 -3.88
CA VAL A 86 -8.51 10.65 -3.91
C VAL A 86 -9.96 11.08 -4.09
N SER A 87 -10.43 12.09 -3.36
CA SER A 87 -11.78 12.63 -3.51
C SER A 87 -12.05 13.10 -4.95
N GLN A 88 -11.11 13.85 -5.54
CA GLN A 88 -11.22 14.31 -6.93
C GLN A 88 -11.28 13.15 -7.93
N GLN A 89 -10.41 12.15 -7.78
CA GLN A 89 -10.40 10.96 -8.65
C GLN A 89 -11.70 10.17 -8.59
N LYS A 90 -12.35 10.16 -7.43
CA LYS A 90 -13.60 9.44 -7.19
C LYS A 90 -14.86 10.28 -7.41
N GLY A 91 -14.73 11.53 -7.83
CA GLY A 91 -15.87 12.43 -8.06
C GLY A 91 -16.59 12.85 -6.78
N ILE A 92 -15.92 12.80 -5.62
CA ILE A 92 -16.45 13.28 -4.34
C ILE A 92 -16.08 14.75 -4.18
N GLN A 93 -17.04 15.58 -3.84
CA GLN A 93 -16.78 17.00 -3.55
C GLN A 93 -15.95 17.11 -2.25
N TYR A 94 -14.68 17.50 -2.40
CA TYR A 94 -13.77 17.70 -1.27
C TYR A 94 -14.19 18.89 -0.40
N SER A 95 -14.09 18.73 0.91
CA SER A 95 -14.37 19.79 1.89
C SER A 95 -13.29 19.85 2.96
N ASP A 96 -12.60 20.99 3.08
CA ASP A 96 -11.64 21.21 4.17
C ASP A 96 -12.30 21.15 5.56
N GLN A 97 -13.53 21.62 5.67
CA GLN A 97 -14.31 21.54 6.91
C GLN A 97 -14.67 20.08 7.24
N GLY A 98 -15.05 19.29 6.23
CA GLY A 98 -15.33 17.88 6.37
C GLY A 98 -14.08 17.11 6.83
N LEU A 99 -12.93 17.39 6.21
CA LEU A 99 -11.67 16.77 6.62
C LEU A 99 -11.26 17.17 8.04
N ALA A 100 -11.38 18.45 8.40
CA ALA A 100 -11.08 18.92 9.76
C ALA A 100 -11.98 18.21 10.80
N TYR A 101 -13.26 18.05 10.51
CA TYR A 101 -14.19 17.29 11.32
C TYR A 101 -13.77 15.83 11.49
N LEU A 102 -13.46 15.15 10.38
CA LEU A 102 -12.99 13.77 10.37
C LEU A 102 -11.74 13.60 11.25
N LEU A 103 -10.74 14.47 11.07
CA LEU A 103 -9.49 14.43 11.84
C LEU A 103 -9.76 14.63 13.34
N GLN A 104 -10.59 15.57 13.71
CA GLN A 104 -10.90 15.86 15.10
C GLN A 104 -11.64 14.70 15.77
N GLU A 105 -12.74 14.22 15.15
CA GLU A 105 -13.64 13.25 15.78
C GLU A 105 -13.12 11.81 15.71
N TRP A 106 -12.49 11.45 14.61
CA TRP A 106 -12.15 10.06 14.31
C TRP A 106 -10.68 9.73 14.47
N TYR A 107 -9.81 10.73 14.49
CA TYR A 107 -8.37 10.51 14.69
C TYR A 107 -7.88 11.06 16.04
N ILE A 108 -8.00 12.37 16.27
CA ILE A 108 -7.44 13.01 17.46
C ILE A 108 -8.14 12.50 18.73
N LYS A 109 -9.47 12.60 18.79
CA LYS A 109 -10.24 12.13 19.98
C LYS A 109 -10.06 10.64 20.29
N ARG A 110 -9.76 9.84 19.28
CA ARG A 110 -9.59 8.38 19.41
C ARG A 110 -8.14 7.93 19.42
N ASN A 111 -7.20 8.86 19.45
CA ASN A 111 -5.74 8.61 19.37
C ASN A 111 -5.34 7.66 18.23
N ARG A 112 -5.96 7.84 17.06
CA ARG A 112 -5.75 6.99 15.89
C ARG A 112 -4.67 7.58 14.98
N LYS A 113 -3.75 6.73 14.54
CA LYS A 113 -2.70 7.13 13.58
C LYS A 113 -3.28 7.36 12.19
N LEU A 114 -2.76 8.36 11.49
CA LEU A 114 -3.02 8.56 10.07
C LEU A 114 -2.35 7.46 9.26
N ARG A 115 -3.03 6.95 8.23
CA ARG A 115 -2.44 6.02 7.26
C ARG A 115 -2.80 6.46 5.85
N ALA A 116 -1.86 6.31 4.93
CA ALA A 116 -2.06 6.72 3.53
C ALA A 116 -3.18 5.95 2.80
N SER A 117 -3.56 4.77 3.29
CA SER A 117 -4.68 3.98 2.76
C SER A 117 -6.05 4.51 3.17
N HIS A 118 -6.17 5.11 4.37
CA HIS A 118 -7.46 5.51 4.92
C HIS A 118 -8.27 6.46 4.01
N PRO A 119 -7.67 7.47 3.34
CA PRO A 119 -8.42 8.34 2.44
C PRO A 119 -9.14 7.58 1.32
N ARG A 120 -8.46 6.59 0.72
CA ARG A 120 -9.05 5.76 -0.34
C ARG A 120 -10.22 4.96 0.19
N ASP A 121 -9.99 4.27 1.30
CA ASP A 121 -10.97 3.36 1.88
C ASP A 121 -12.19 4.10 2.41
N LEU A 122 -11.99 5.27 3.05
CA LEU A 122 -13.10 6.14 3.50
C LEU A 122 -13.88 6.73 2.33
N CYS A 123 -13.22 7.13 1.26
CA CYS A 123 -13.90 7.59 0.05
C CYS A 123 -14.72 6.48 -0.60
N ASP A 124 -14.25 5.23 -0.59
CA ASP A 124 -15.02 4.08 -1.07
C ASP A 124 -16.29 3.88 -0.22
N GLN A 125 -16.16 3.95 1.11
CA GLN A 125 -17.32 3.89 2.00
C GLN A 125 -18.32 5.02 1.73
N ILE A 126 -17.86 6.25 1.51
CA ILE A 126 -18.73 7.38 1.16
C ILE A 126 -19.51 7.09 -0.13
N LEU A 127 -18.84 6.56 -1.17
CA LEU A 127 -19.50 6.21 -2.43
C LEU A 127 -20.54 5.11 -2.27
N ASP A 128 -20.21 4.07 -1.52
CA ASP A 128 -21.13 2.94 -1.30
C ASP A 128 -22.35 3.37 -0.49
N ILE A 129 -22.16 4.19 0.54
CA ILE A 129 -23.27 4.74 1.34
C ILE A 129 -24.14 5.68 0.48
N ALA A 130 -23.51 6.54 -0.32
CA ALA A 130 -24.23 7.46 -1.21
C ALA A 130 -25.08 6.70 -2.24
N ARG A 131 -24.56 5.63 -2.84
CA ARG A 131 -25.30 4.73 -3.73
C ARG A 131 -26.47 4.07 -3.03
N TYR A 132 -26.24 3.53 -1.83
CA TYR A 132 -27.29 2.89 -1.04
C TYR A 132 -28.43 3.84 -0.68
N LEU A 133 -28.10 5.08 -0.32
CA LEU A 133 -29.06 6.11 0.06
C LEU A 133 -29.64 6.86 -1.15
N SER A 134 -29.14 6.61 -2.37
CA SER A 134 -29.50 7.36 -3.59
C SER A 134 -29.28 8.87 -3.43
N THR A 135 -28.14 9.26 -2.83
CA THR A 135 -27.74 10.66 -2.58
C THR A 135 -26.41 10.97 -3.26
N GLU A 136 -26.07 12.25 -3.33
CA GLU A 136 -24.75 12.67 -3.81
C GLU A 136 -23.64 12.32 -2.80
N PRO A 137 -22.45 11.89 -3.28
CA PRO A 137 -21.32 11.58 -2.41
C PRO A 137 -20.65 12.89 -1.93
N LEU A 138 -20.97 13.31 -0.73
CA LEU A 138 -20.48 14.55 -0.11
C LEU A 138 -19.68 14.25 1.17
N MET A 139 -18.68 15.07 1.47
CA MET A 139 -17.95 15.02 2.75
C MET A 139 -18.74 15.76 3.86
N SER A 140 -20.01 15.42 4.04
CA SER A 140 -20.83 15.92 5.15
C SER A 140 -20.47 15.19 6.45
N LYS A 141 -20.74 15.80 7.60
CA LYS A 141 -20.49 15.18 8.91
C LYS A 141 -21.19 13.83 9.04
N GLU A 142 -22.46 13.76 8.65
CA GLU A 142 -23.24 12.52 8.70
C GLU A 142 -22.64 11.42 7.82
N MET A 143 -22.24 11.75 6.60
CA MET A 143 -21.63 10.78 5.67
C MET A 143 -20.27 10.30 6.18
N LEU A 144 -19.44 11.23 6.70
CA LEU A 144 -18.14 10.89 7.28
C LEU A 144 -18.28 10.03 8.53
N ASP A 145 -19.27 10.28 9.39
CA ASP A 145 -19.53 9.44 10.55
C ASP A 145 -19.93 8.03 10.16
N ARG A 146 -20.87 7.89 9.23
CA ARG A 146 -21.30 6.57 8.73
C ARG A 146 -20.14 5.80 8.08
N ALA A 147 -19.36 6.48 7.21
CA ALA A 147 -18.20 5.88 6.56
C ALA A 147 -17.14 5.45 7.58
N SER A 148 -16.87 6.31 8.57
CA SER A 148 -15.88 6.01 9.61
C SER A 148 -16.35 4.90 10.57
N GLN A 149 -17.63 4.85 10.91
CA GLN A 149 -18.20 3.76 11.71
C GLN A 149 -18.08 2.42 10.99
N ALA A 150 -18.37 2.39 9.69
CA ALA A 150 -18.26 1.18 8.89
C ALA A 150 -16.80 0.72 8.72
N TYR A 151 -15.88 1.67 8.55
CA TYR A 151 -14.48 1.37 8.30
C TYR A 151 -13.69 1.03 9.56
N PHE A 152 -13.91 1.79 10.64
CA PHE A 152 -13.18 1.63 11.90
C PHE A 152 -13.95 0.78 12.91
N VAL A 153 -14.42 -0.37 12.47
CA VAL A 153 -15.06 -1.33 13.41
C VAL A 153 -14.04 -1.75 14.47
N GLU A 154 -14.35 -1.51 15.73
CA GLU A 154 -13.62 -2.08 16.85
C GLU A 154 -14.10 -3.53 17.01
N ILE A 155 -13.22 -4.48 16.66
CA ILE A 155 -13.43 -5.92 16.82
C ILE A 155 -12.88 -6.35 18.17
#